data_716ce5539f2d27121ea56163429e9a45
#
_entry.id   716ce5539f2d27121ea56163429e9a45
#
_cell.length_a   1.000
_cell.length_b   1.000
_cell.length_c   1.000
_cell.angle_alpha   90.00
_cell.angle_beta   90.00
_cell.angle_gamma   90.00
#
_symmetry.space_group_name_H-M   'P 1'
#
loop_
_entity.id
_entity.type
_entity.pdbx_description
1 polymer ?
#
loop_
_entity_poly.entity_id
_entity_poly.type
_entity_poly.pdbx_seq_one_letter_code
_entity_poly.pdbx_strand_id
1 'polypeptide(L)'
;MPAHFGIDIGSTSIKIIKSEGKKISAVSVISNATGKNLMVMSNAEKIALADQIKEMVKTVNLKGKRVVASIPESLVFSRIMKFPVMSSPELATAIKWELDQSVPFPPNEVETSWAVLEKPNKIKGDEKISVYVVAVPTPVSDAYVQLLELVELEPMRLENEIPALMRAFSPILSNDSPSIILDMGASGTGLILVGKEKIFGNYYLPFGGIVMTKLVADAFSLPVGQAESYKRTYGMAKDQLEGKMFSVLKPVIDNLSGEIKKIAIAYQNEHKESSVNRVILTGGGAYLNGLIPYLTESLERIEVVIGDPFSGLNVDQKYKSLGPIFTVSYGLSIDI
;
A
#
# COMPACT_ATOMS: atom_id res chain seq x y z
N MET A 1 -16.88 12.15 -10.24
CA MET A 1 -15.71 12.96 -10.63
C MET A 1 -15.50 12.94 -12.14
N PRO A 2 -14.78 13.90 -12.75
CA PRO A 2 -14.38 13.78 -14.15
C PRO A 2 -13.49 12.55 -14.33
N ALA A 3 -13.60 11.90 -15.49
CA ALA A 3 -12.85 10.67 -15.81
C ALA A 3 -11.35 10.85 -15.60
N HIS A 4 -10.75 9.99 -14.80
CA HIS A 4 -9.32 9.97 -14.46
C HIS A 4 -8.79 8.54 -14.51
N PHE A 5 -7.50 8.38 -14.31
CA PHE A 5 -6.87 7.08 -14.12
C PHE A 5 -5.98 7.09 -12.88
N GLY A 6 -5.71 5.92 -12.34
CA GLY A 6 -4.81 5.74 -11.21
C GLY A 6 -3.40 5.39 -11.67
N ILE A 7 -2.39 6.05 -11.09
CA ILE A 7 -0.98 5.70 -11.27
C ILE A 7 -0.31 5.41 -9.93
N ASP A 8 0.34 4.26 -9.85
CA ASP A 8 1.19 3.87 -8.72
C ASP A 8 2.65 3.87 -9.18
N ILE A 9 3.47 4.76 -8.58
CA ILE A 9 4.88 4.96 -8.90
C ILE A 9 5.73 4.30 -7.81
N GLY A 10 5.89 2.98 -7.93
CA GLY A 10 6.68 2.21 -6.99
C GLY A 10 8.19 2.21 -7.31
N SER A 11 8.99 1.78 -6.33
CA SER A 11 10.46 1.73 -6.46
C SER A 11 10.96 0.76 -7.56
N THR A 12 10.23 -0.30 -7.86
CA THR A 12 10.64 -1.32 -8.84
C THR A 12 9.71 -1.40 -10.05
N SER A 13 8.50 -0.86 -9.95
CA SER A 13 7.54 -0.89 -11.06
C SER A 13 6.54 0.26 -10.98
N ILE A 14 6.07 0.70 -12.13
CA ILE A 14 5.04 1.72 -12.28
C ILE A 14 3.81 1.04 -12.88
N LYS A 15 2.63 1.32 -12.34
CA LYS A 15 1.39 0.71 -12.78
C LYS A 15 0.36 1.81 -13.06
N ILE A 16 -0.40 1.61 -14.12
CA ILE A 16 -1.52 2.48 -14.51
C ILE A 16 -2.76 1.62 -14.67
N ILE A 17 -3.86 2.11 -14.13
CA ILE A 17 -5.21 1.57 -14.38
C ILE A 17 -6.18 2.71 -14.68
N LYS A 18 -7.02 2.49 -15.68
CA LYS A 18 -8.23 3.25 -15.90
C LYS A 18 -9.43 2.33 -15.79
N SER A 19 -10.30 2.61 -14.84
CA SER A 19 -11.57 1.88 -14.66
C SER A 19 -12.76 2.72 -15.14
N GLU A 20 -13.75 2.04 -15.69
CA GLU A 20 -15.03 2.61 -16.11
C GLU A 20 -16.13 1.65 -15.61
N GLY A 21 -16.61 1.89 -14.40
CA GLY A 21 -17.49 0.96 -13.71
C GLY A 21 -16.81 -0.41 -13.49
N LYS A 22 -17.40 -1.49 -14.01
CA LYS A 22 -16.83 -2.85 -13.90
C LYS A 22 -15.82 -3.20 -15.01
N LYS A 23 -15.50 -2.27 -15.89
CA LYS A 23 -14.56 -2.50 -16.99
C LYS A 23 -13.25 -1.80 -16.72
N ILE A 24 -12.16 -2.52 -16.87
CA ILE A 24 -10.82 -1.94 -16.94
C ILE A 24 -10.55 -1.58 -18.39
N SER A 25 -10.56 -0.27 -18.68
CA SER A 25 -10.40 0.25 -20.05
C SER A 25 -8.94 0.43 -20.46
N ALA A 26 -8.03 0.59 -19.48
CA ALA A 26 -6.59 0.57 -19.70
C ALA A 26 -5.88 -0.02 -18.49
N VAL A 27 -4.83 -0.82 -18.74
CA VAL A 27 -3.96 -1.39 -17.73
C VAL A 27 -2.56 -1.56 -18.29
N SER A 28 -1.56 -1.15 -17.51
CA SER A 28 -0.15 -1.33 -17.89
C SER A 28 0.74 -1.39 -16.65
N VAL A 29 1.84 -2.10 -16.79
CA VAL A 29 2.93 -2.13 -15.82
C VAL A 29 4.26 -2.07 -16.56
N ILE A 30 5.17 -1.23 -16.07
CA ILE A 30 6.56 -1.17 -16.54
C ILE A 30 7.51 -1.28 -15.36
N SER A 31 8.74 -1.72 -15.61
CA SER A 31 9.80 -1.69 -14.61
C SER A 31 10.26 -0.25 -14.38
N ASN A 32 10.45 0.13 -13.12
CA ASN A 32 11.23 1.32 -12.78
C ASN A 32 12.71 0.94 -12.87
N ALA A 33 13.37 1.33 -13.97
CA ALA A 33 14.73 0.95 -14.27
C ALA A 33 15.76 1.44 -13.23
N THR A 34 15.41 2.48 -12.46
CA THR A 34 16.31 3.03 -11.42
C THR A 34 16.34 2.16 -10.16
N GLY A 35 15.29 1.38 -9.88
CA GLY A 35 15.14 0.65 -8.62
C GLY A 35 15.04 1.55 -7.38
N LYS A 36 14.80 2.85 -7.56
CA LYS A 36 14.78 3.87 -6.50
C LYS A 36 13.40 4.48 -6.34
N ASN A 37 13.12 5.02 -5.16
CA ASN A 37 12.00 5.95 -5.02
C ASN A 37 12.37 7.34 -5.58
N LEU A 38 11.36 8.13 -5.88
CA LEU A 38 11.52 9.45 -6.53
C LEU A 38 12.43 10.43 -5.77
N MET A 39 12.45 10.33 -4.42
CA MET A 39 13.18 11.28 -3.56
C MET A 39 14.70 11.12 -3.61
N VAL A 40 15.19 9.94 -3.97
CA VAL A 40 16.63 9.65 -4.07
C VAL A 40 17.14 9.59 -5.53
N MET A 41 16.28 9.96 -6.49
CA MET A 41 16.66 10.05 -7.92
C MET A 41 17.34 11.37 -8.22
N SER A 42 18.36 11.33 -9.07
CA SER A 42 18.92 12.52 -9.73
C SER A 42 17.93 13.11 -10.74
N ASN A 43 18.13 14.35 -11.15
CA ASN A 43 17.28 14.98 -12.16
C ASN A 43 17.28 14.21 -13.49
N ALA A 44 18.41 13.65 -13.91
CA ALA A 44 18.50 12.84 -15.12
C ALA A 44 17.65 11.55 -14.99
N GLU A 45 17.68 10.89 -13.83
CA GLU A 45 16.86 9.71 -13.57
C GLU A 45 15.35 10.06 -13.55
N LYS A 46 14.97 11.22 -13.00
CA LYS A 46 13.58 11.70 -13.00
C LYS A 46 13.06 11.96 -14.42
N ILE A 47 13.90 12.58 -15.28
CA ILE A 47 13.57 12.81 -16.69
C ILE A 47 13.41 11.48 -17.43
N ALA A 48 14.35 10.55 -17.25
CA ALA A 48 14.26 9.22 -17.87
C ALA A 48 13.01 8.46 -17.42
N LEU A 49 12.63 8.57 -16.13
CA LEU A 49 11.41 8.00 -15.60
C LEU A 49 10.16 8.64 -16.22
N ALA A 50 10.15 9.97 -16.37
CA ALA A 50 9.06 10.70 -17.04
C ALA A 50 8.87 10.22 -18.48
N ASP A 51 9.97 10.03 -19.23
CA ASP A 51 9.91 9.53 -20.61
C ASP A 51 9.36 8.10 -20.67
N GLN A 52 9.76 7.22 -19.75
CA GLN A 52 9.20 5.87 -19.64
C GLN A 52 7.68 5.90 -19.37
N ILE A 53 7.22 6.78 -18.46
CA ILE A 53 5.79 6.93 -18.16
C ILE A 53 5.04 7.51 -19.37
N LYS A 54 5.61 8.48 -20.10
CA LYS A 54 5.03 9.01 -21.35
C LYS A 54 4.79 7.91 -22.38
N GLU A 55 5.79 7.07 -22.62
CA GLU A 55 5.65 5.94 -23.54
C GLU A 55 4.62 4.91 -23.05
N MET A 56 4.57 4.64 -21.77
CA MET A 56 3.57 3.78 -21.17
C MET A 56 2.14 4.31 -21.41
N VAL A 57 1.91 5.61 -21.18
CA VAL A 57 0.61 6.28 -21.39
C VAL A 57 0.19 6.22 -22.86
N LYS A 58 1.12 6.45 -23.79
CA LYS A 58 0.87 6.32 -25.24
C LYS A 58 0.51 4.90 -25.64
N THR A 59 1.27 3.92 -25.15
CA THR A 59 1.08 2.49 -25.51
C THR A 59 -0.32 1.98 -25.14
N VAL A 60 -0.88 2.44 -24.01
CA VAL A 60 -2.25 2.03 -23.61
C VAL A 60 -3.33 2.96 -24.18
N ASN A 61 -2.97 3.92 -25.02
CA ASN A 61 -3.89 4.86 -25.67
C ASN A 61 -4.85 5.52 -24.66
N LEU A 62 -4.30 5.98 -23.53
CA LEU A 62 -5.07 6.63 -22.46
C LEU A 62 -5.70 7.92 -22.98
N LYS A 63 -7.03 7.94 -23.01
CA LYS A 63 -7.78 9.16 -23.31
C LYS A 63 -7.90 10.00 -22.03
N GLY A 64 -7.39 11.24 -22.08
CA GLY A 64 -7.41 12.18 -20.96
C GLY A 64 -6.05 12.26 -20.25
N LYS A 65 -5.82 13.38 -19.56
CA LYS A 65 -4.58 13.68 -18.85
C LYS A 65 -4.73 13.64 -17.32
N ARG A 66 -5.96 13.54 -16.81
CA ARG A 66 -6.25 13.60 -15.38
C ARG A 66 -5.85 12.33 -14.67
N VAL A 67 -5.09 12.49 -13.60
CA VAL A 67 -4.50 11.37 -12.86
C VAL A 67 -4.67 11.54 -11.34
N VAL A 68 -4.92 10.44 -10.67
CA VAL A 68 -4.75 10.30 -9.21
C VAL A 68 -3.53 9.43 -8.97
N ALA A 69 -2.57 9.91 -8.18
CA ALA A 69 -1.31 9.21 -7.93
C ALA A 69 -1.14 8.85 -6.46
N SER A 70 -0.46 7.73 -6.20
CA SER A 70 -0.06 7.35 -4.84
C SER A 70 1.29 7.96 -4.45
N ILE A 71 1.39 8.39 -3.20
CA ILE A 71 2.66 8.61 -2.50
C ILE A 71 2.89 7.37 -1.62
N PRO A 72 4.06 6.70 -1.72
CA PRO A 72 4.36 5.53 -0.91
C PRO A 72 4.27 5.80 0.58
N GLU A 73 3.76 4.84 1.34
CA GLU A 73 3.59 4.93 2.80
C GLU A 73 4.93 5.21 3.53
N SER A 74 6.06 4.80 2.93
CA SER A 74 7.40 5.11 3.46
C SER A 74 7.80 6.58 3.43
N LEU A 75 7.08 7.42 2.70
CA LEU A 75 7.37 8.85 2.50
C LEU A 75 6.37 9.77 3.21
N VAL A 76 5.39 9.20 3.90
CA VAL A 76 4.34 9.94 4.59
C VAL A 76 4.30 9.56 6.07
N PHE A 77 3.76 10.44 6.88
CA PHE A 77 3.30 10.09 8.21
C PHE A 77 1.79 9.89 8.15
N SER A 78 1.33 8.69 8.48
CA SER A 78 -0.10 8.39 8.54
C SER A 78 -0.45 7.70 9.85
N ARG A 79 -1.52 8.12 10.51
CA ARG A 79 -1.92 7.59 11.80
C ARG A 79 -3.40 7.79 12.08
N ILE A 80 -3.97 6.87 12.87
CA ILE A 80 -5.27 7.08 13.51
C ILE A 80 -5.04 7.75 14.86
N MET A 81 -5.68 8.90 15.06
CA MET A 81 -5.66 9.64 16.31
C MET A 81 -7.05 9.63 16.94
N LYS A 82 -7.11 9.56 18.27
CA LYS A 82 -8.36 9.54 19.04
C LYS A 82 -8.48 10.84 19.85
N PHE A 83 -9.52 11.63 19.58
CA PHE A 83 -9.78 12.90 20.25
C PHE A 83 -11.05 12.81 21.10
N PRO A 84 -11.19 13.59 22.20
CA PRO A 84 -12.47 13.77 22.89
C PRO A 84 -13.53 14.30 21.92
N VAL A 85 -14.80 14.08 22.25
CA VAL A 85 -15.88 14.65 21.42
C VAL A 85 -15.88 16.16 21.56
N MET A 86 -15.75 16.83 20.42
CA MET A 86 -15.64 18.29 20.33
C MET A 86 -16.25 18.80 19.01
N SER A 87 -16.39 20.10 18.87
CA SER A 87 -16.86 20.73 17.63
C SER A 87 -15.82 20.60 16.50
N SER A 88 -16.26 20.73 15.24
CA SER A 88 -15.34 20.62 14.09
C SER A 88 -14.21 21.66 14.11
N PRO A 89 -14.40 22.93 14.51
CA PRO A 89 -13.29 23.89 14.64
C PRO A 89 -12.30 23.51 15.74
N GLU A 90 -12.78 23.04 16.90
CA GLU A 90 -11.92 22.57 18.00
C GLU A 90 -11.12 21.35 17.57
N LEU A 91 -11.76 20.40 16.87
CA LEU A 91 -11.10 19.21 16.35
C LEU A 91 -9.97 19.56 15.37
N ALA A 92 -10.22 20.49 14.43
CA ALA A 92 -9.19 20.94 13.50
C ALA A 92 -7.97 21.54 14.22
N THR A 93 -8.22 22.32 15.28
CA THR A 93 -7.16 22.91 16.11
C THR A 93 -6.40 21.84 16.89
N ALA A 94 -7.12 20.88 17.49
CA ALA A 94 -6.52 19.78 18.25
C ALA A 94 -5.68 18.88 17.34
N ILE A 95 -6.16 18.57 16.13
CA ILE A 95 -5.40 17.78 15.14
C ILE A 95 -4.10 18.51 14.80
N LYS A 96 -4.16 19.80 14.48
CA LYS A 96 -2.97 20.58 14.15
C LYS A 96 -1.94 20.55 15.29
N TRP A 97 -2.38 20.77 16.52
CA TRP A 97 -1.51 20.76 17.70
C TRP A 97 -0.87 19.37 17.92
N GLU A 98 -1.63 18.29 17.78
CA GLU A 98 -1.12 16.92 17.90
C GLU A 98 -0.11 16.59 16.78
N LEU A 99 -0.37 17.05 15.56
CA LEU A 99 0.54 16.87 14.43
C LEU A 99 1.85 17.61 14.65
N ASP A 100 1.82 18.84 15.13
CA ASP A 100 3.03 19.62 15.43
C ASP A 100 3.96 18.92 16.43
N GLN A 101 3.42 18.03 17.27
CA GLN A 101 4.21 17.25 18.25
C GLN A 101 4.59 15.84 17.76
N SER A 102 3.78 15.23 16.93
CA SER A 102 3.90 13.82 16.55
C SER A 102 4.60 13.60 15.22
N VAL A 103 4.52 14.58 14.30
CA VAL A 103 5.09 14.47 12.95
C VAL A 103 6.60 14.74 13.02
N PRO A 104 7.43 13.84 12.47
CA PRO A 104 8.89 13.99 12.52
C PRO A 104 9.45 14.96 11.49
N PHE A 105 8.65 15.96 11.06
CA PHE A 105 9.01 16.98 10.08
C PHE A 105 8.68 18.37 10.60
N PRO A 106 9.38 19.44 10.13
CA PRO A 106 9.06 20.80 10.50
C PRO A 106 7.62 21.19 10.10
N PRO A 107 6.81 21.78 10.99
CA PRO A 107 5.39 22.06 10.72
C PRO A 107 5.11 22.96 9.52
N ASN A 108 6.07 23.80 9.14
CA ASN A 108 5.99 24.71 7.98
C ASN A 108 6.40 24.06 6.65
N GLU A 109 6.86 22.80 6.68
CA GLU A 109 7.31 22.04 5.52
C GLU A 109 6.46 20.78 5.27
N VAL A 110 5.23 20.77 5.80
CA VAL A 110 4.35 19.61 5.77
C VAL A 110 2.96 20.00 5.28
N GLU A 111 2.46 19.25 4.31
CA GLU A 111 1.06 19.26 3.92
C GLU A 111 0.30 18.22 4.73
N THR A 112 -0.85 18.61 5.28
CA THR A 112 -1.65 17.73 6.13
C THR A 112 -3.07 17.57 5.59
N SER A 113 -3.59 16.36 5.71
CA SER A 113 -4.99 16.04 5.42
C SER A 113 -5.53 15.10 6.48
N TRP A 114 -6.82 15.17 6.73
CA TRP A 114 -7.45 14.29 7.71
C TRP A 114 -8.90 13.98 7.36
N ALA A 115 -9.38 12.83 7.84
CA ALA A 115 -10.76 12.38 7.71
C ALA A 115 -11.27 11.80 9.02
N VAL A 116 -12.49 12.18 9.41
CA VAL A 116 -13.16 11.56 10.55
C VAL A 116 -13.64 10.18 10.15
N LEU A 117 -13.10 9.14 10.82
CA LEU A 117 -13.48 7.75 10.61
C LEU A 117 -14.73 7.37 11.42
N GLU A 118 -14.80 7.85 12.65
CA GLU A 118 -15.89 7.54 13.56
C GLU A 118 -16.16 8.74 14.48
N LYS A 119 -17.42 9.12 14.53
CA LYS A 119 -17.92 10.14 15.46
C LYS A 119 -19.10 9.55 16.24
N PRO A 120 -19.02 9.48 17.57
CA PRO A 120 -20.13 8.98 18.38
C PRO A 120 -21.41 9.79 18.18
N ASN A 121 -22.54 9.09 18.00
CA ASN A 121 -23.84 9.74 17.80
C ASN A 121 -24.40 10.36 19.10
N LYS A 122 -23.96 9.90 20.27
CA LYS A 122 -24.31 10.41 21.59
C LYS A 122 -23.08 10.38 22.48
N ILE A 123 -22.82 11.47 23.18
CA ILE A 123 -21.74 11.54 24.17
C ILE A 123 -22.18 10.72 25.38
N LYS A 124 -21.64 9.53 25.54
CA LYS A 124 -21.80 8.69 26.73
C LYS A 124 -20.40 8.33 27.25
N GLY A 125 -19.98 9.03 28.32
CA GLY A 125 -18.71 8.73 28.98
C GLY A 125 -17.47 9.18 28.18
N ASP A 126 -16.45 8.32 28.10
CA ASP A 126 -15.14 8.59 27.50
C ASP A 126 -15.06 8.28 25.99
N GLU A 127 -16.19 8.37 25.27
CA GLU A 127 -16.20 8.16 23.81
C GLU A 127 -15.30 9.16 23.10
N LYS A 128 -14.62 8.69 22.04
CA LYS A 128 -13.64 9.47 21.28
C LYS A 128 -13.99 9.53 19.80
N ILE A 129 -13.63 10.65 19.18
CA ILE A 129 -13.64 10.80 17.72
C ILE A 129 -12.36 10.14 17.19
N SER A 130 -12.50 9.20 16.27
CA SER A 130 -11.36 8.60 15.55
C SER A 130 -11.13 9.35 14.25
N VAL A 131 -9.91 9.80 14.04
CA VAL A 131 -9.49 10.60 12.87
C VAL A 131 -8.30 9.93 12.22
N TYR A 132 -8.40 9.67 10.93
CA TYR A 132 -7.25 9.29 10.12
C TYR A 132 -6.55 10.55 9.65
N VAL A 133 -5.28 10.66 9.93
CA VAL A 133 -4.46 11.84 9.62
C VAL A 133 -3.30 11.41 8.74
N VAL A 134 -3.01 12.21 7.72
CA VAL A 134 -1.85 12.06 6.84
C VAL A 134 -1.07 13.37 6.82
N ALA A 135 0.23 13.27 6.96
CA ALA A 135 1.16 14.39 6.81
C ALA A 135 2.26 14.01 5.81
N VAL A 136 2.47 14.85 4.82
CA VAL A 136 3.42 14.64 3.72
C VAL A 136 4.40 15.80 3.71
N PRO A 137 5.73 15.56 3.71
CA PRO A 137 6.68 16.64 3.49
C PRO A 137 6.44 17.33 2.15
N THR A 138 6.36 18.65 2.13
CA THR A 138 6.14 19.45 0.91
C THR A 138 7.12 19.11 -0.23
N PRO A 139 8.42 18.87 0.02
CA PRO A 139 9.31 18.43 -1.05
C PRO A 139 8.93 17.09 -1.69
N VAL A 140 8.20 16.23 -0.94
CA VAL A 140 7.72 14.94 -1.49
C VAL A 140 6.54 15.19 -2.43
N SER A 141 5.50 15.91 -1.98
CA SER A 141 4.34 16.23 -2.82
C SER A 141 4.76 16.99 -4.08
N ASP A 142 5.62 18.00 -3.95
CA ASP A 142 6.18 18.76 -5.07
C ASP A 142 6.89 17.87 -6.07
N ALA A 143 7.73 16.92 -5.61
CA ALA A 143 8.45 16.03 -6.51
C ALA A 143 7.51 15.13 -7.33
N TYR A 144 6.40 14.67 -6.75
CA TYR A 144 5.40 13.88 -7.46
C TYR A 144 4.61 14.72 -8.44
N VAL A 145 4.19 15.94 -8.06
CA VAL A 145 3.53 16.88 -8.97
C VAL A 145 4.42 17.19 -10.16
N GLN A 146 5.68 17.59 -9.92
CA GLN A 146 6.66 17.90 -10.97
C GLN A 146 6.89 16.72 -11.93
N LEU A 147 7.00 15.49 -11.42
CA LEU A 147 7.11 14.31 -12.27
C LEU A 147 5.88 14.14 -13.16
N LEU A 148 4.68 14.27 -12.61
CA LEU A 148 3.44 14.15 -13.38
C LEU A 148 3.30 15.25 -14.43
N GLU A 149 3.70 16.48 -14.13
CA GLU A 149 3.76 17.60 -15.08
C GLU A 149 4.78 17.35 -16.19
N LEU A 150 5.98 16.81 -15.86
CA LEU A 150 6.96 16.39 -16.87
C LEU A 150 6.38 15.31 -17.80
N VAL A 151 5.50 14.45 -17.33
CA VAL A 151 4.76 13.47 -18.14
C VAL A 151 3.60 14.11 -18.93
N GLU A 152 3.32 15.40 -18.74
CA GLU A 152 2.19 16.14 -19.31
C GLU A 152 0.83 15.63 -18.80
N LEU A 153 0.79 15.12 -17.58
CA LEU A 153 -0.41 14.72 -16.86
C LEU A 153 -0.90 15.82 -15.93
N GLU A 154 -2.19 15.81 -15.65
CA GLU A 154 -2.87 16.75 -14.75
C GLU A 154 -3.16 16.05 -13.41
N PRO A 155 -2.34 16.23 -12.37
CA PRO A 155 -2.58 15.61 -11.08
C PRO A 155 -3.84 16.22 -10.44
N MET A 156 -4.87 15.40 -10.25
CA MET A 156 -6.10 15.82 -9.57
C MET A 156 -5.96 15.68 -8.06
N ARG A 157 -5.23 14.66 -7.63
CA ARG A 157 -5.04 14.32 -6.22
C ARG A 157 -3.81 13.44 -6.05
N LEU A 158 -3.09 13.67 -4.95
CA LEU A 158 -2.10 12.75 -4.42
C LEU A 158 -2.70 12.09 -3.16
N GLU A 159 -2.62 10.78 -3.05
CA GLU A 159 -3.06 10.02 -1.90
C GLU A 159 -1.92 9.14 -1.38
N ASN A 160 -1.90 8.82 -0.09
CA ASN A 160 -1.13 7.65 0.34
C ASN A 160 -1.86 6.35 -0.06
N GLU A 161 -1.18 5.20 0.05
CA GLU A 161 -1.66 3.93 -0.50
C GLU A 161 -2.92 3.39 0.21
N ILE A 162 -3.13 3.70 1.49
CA ILE A 162 -4.17 3.11 2.34
C ILE A 162 -5.60 3.32 1.83
N PRO A 163 -6.06 4.55 1.50
CA PRO A 163 -7.40 4.74 0.96
C PRO A 163 -7.64 3.99 -0.35
N ALA A 164 -6.61 3.91 -1.20
CA ALA A 164 -6.69 3.17 -2.46
C ALA A 164 -6.86 1.65 -2.22
N LEU A 165 -6.10 1.08 -1.29
CA LEU A 165 -6.22 -0.33 -0.88
C LEU A 165 -7.61 -0.64 -0.32
N MET A 166 -8.16 0.24 0.51
CA MET A 166 -9.51 0.08 1.03
C MET A 166 -10.58 0.10 -0.06
N ARG A 167 -10.49 1.05 -1.00
CA ARG A 167 -11.43 1.10 -2.14
C ARG A 167 -11.36 -0.16 -2.99
N ALA A 168 -10.14 -0.61 -3.29
CA ALA A 168 -9.92 -1.81 -4.11
C ALA A 168 -10.53 -3.07 -3.48
N PHE A 169 -10.46 -3.21 -2.17
CA PHE A 169 -10.97 -4.38 -1.45
C PHE A 169 -12.33 -4.18 -0.79
N SER A 170 -12.94 -3.00 -0.90
CA SER A 170 -14.26 -2.71 -0.30
C SER A 170 -15.33 -3.81 -0.55
N PRO A 171 -15.40 -4.45 -1.75
CA PRO A 171 -16.39 -5.50 -1.98
C PRO A 171 -16.24 -6.76 -1.13
N ILE A 172 -15.05 -7.03 -0.59
CA ILE A 172 -14.75 -8.23 0.21
C ILE A 172 -14.51 -7.94 1.69
N LEU A 173 -14.50 -6.67 2.09
CA LEU A 173 -14.36 -6.26 3.49
C LEU A 173 -15.70 -6.35 4.23
N SER A 174 -15.64 -6.66 5.53
CA SER A 174 -16.79 -6.73 6.44
C SER A 174 -16.55 -5.85 7.66
N ASN A 175 -17.61 -5.28 8.23
CA ASN A 175 -17.52 -4.55 9.50
C ASN A 175 -17.57 -5.50 10.71
N ASP A 176 -18.18 -6.65 10.57
CA ASP A 176 -18.35 -7.63 11.68
C ASP A 176 -17.07 -8.48 11.87
N SER A 177 -16.24 -8.56 10.83
CA SER A 177 -15.02 -9.38 10.82
C SER A 177 -13.89 -8.61 10.14
N PRO A 178 -13.09 -7.86 10.91
CA PRO A 178 -11.99 -7.08 10.35
C PRO A 178 -10.92 -7.97 9.73
N SER A 179 -10.27 -7.43 8.74
CA SER A 179 -9.18 -8.06 8.01
C SER A 179 -7.91 -7.23 8.13
N ILE A 180 -6.75 -7.86 8.01
CA ILE A 180 -5.49 -7.17 7.79
C ILE A 180 -5.19 -7.21 6.30
N ILE A 181 -5.12 -6.05 5.64
CA ILE A 181 -4.52 -5.93 4.32
C ILE A 181 -3.01 -5.91 4.52
N LEU A 182 -2.34 -6.88 3.91
CA LEU A 182 -0.89 -7.01 3.93
C LEU A 182 -0.36 -6.67 2.54
N ASP A 183 0.07 -5.42 2.36
CA ASP A 183 0.66 -4.95 1.11
C ASP A 183 2.18 -5.11 1.14
N MET A 184 2.67 -6.15 0.49
CA MET A 184 4.10 -6.46 0.42
C MET A 184 4.72 -5.83 -0.82
N GLY A 185 5.21 -4.61 -0.67
CA GLY A 185 5.92 -3.88 -1.71
C GLY A 185 7.40 -4.25 -1.86
N ALA A 186 8.09 -3.51 -2.73
CA ALA A 186 9.53 -3.67 -2.94
C ALA A 186 10.35 -3.06 -1.79
N SER A 187 10.02 -1.84 -1.37
CA SER A 187 10.76 -1.07 -0.36
C SER A 187 10.29 -1.34 1.07
N GLY A 188 9.03 -1.74 1.25
CA GLY A 188 8.44 -1.99 2.55
C GLY A 188 7.14 -2.77 2.47
N THR A 189 6.56 -3.01 3.63
CA THR A 189 5.33 -3.77 3.81
C THR A 189 4.36 -2.98 4.68
N GLY A 190 3.17 -2.70 4.13
CA GLY A 190 2.06 -2.10 4.85
C GLY A 190 1.17 -3.17 5.50
N LEU A 191 0.78 -2.94 6.75
CA LEU A 191 -0.22 -3.73 7.45
C LEU A 191 -1.36 -2.79 7.86
N ILE A 192 -2.52 -2.95 7.29
CA ILE A 192 -3.67 -2.10 7.52
C ILE A 192 -4.80 -2.95 8.11
N LEU A 193 -5.19 -2.68 9.34
CA LEU A 193 -6.33 -3.32 9.97
C LEU A 193 -7.61 -2.58 9.62
N VAL A 194 -8.50 -3.23 8.89
CA VAL A 194 -9.68 -2.62 8.27
C VAL A 194 -10.96 -3.41 8.49
N GLY A 195 -12.07 -2.69 8.61
CA GLY A 195 -13.41 -3.17 8.30
C GLY A 195 -13.86 -2.64 6.94
N LYS A 196 -15.12 -2.83 6.58
CA LYS A 196 -15.66 -2.39 5.28
C LYS A 196 -15.52 -0.88 5.05
N GLU A 197 -15.76 -0.09 6.09
CA GLU A 197 -15.78 1.38 6.04
C GLU A 197 -14.88 2.02 7.11
N LYS A 198 -14.11 1.20 7.82
CA LYS A 198 -13.30 1.66 8.97
C LYS A 198 -11.86 1.21 8.83
N ILE A 199 -10.95 2.11 9.21
CA ILE A 199 -9.55 1.78 9.48
C ILE A 199 -9.41 1.72 11.00
N PHE A 200 -8.93 0.61 11.54
CA PHE A 200 -8.67 0.43 12.96
C PHE A 200 -7.21 0.69 13.33
N GLY A 201 -6.29 0.51 12.37
CA GLY A 201 -4.88 0.75 12.54
C GLY A 201 -4.10 0.60 11.24
N ASN A 202 -2.95 1.27 11.17
CA ASN A 202 -2.01 1.11 10.08
C ASN A 202 -0.59 1.07 10.63
N TYR A 203 0.22 0.21 10.03
CA TYR A 203 1.59 -0.04 10.42
C TYR A 203 2.44 -0.20 9.16
N TYR A 204 3.63 0.36 9.18
CA TYR A 204 4.58 0.22 8.09
C TYR A 204 5.85 -0.45 8.58
N LEU A 205 6.27 -1.49 7.87
CA LEU A 205 7.51 -2.20 8.13
C LEU A 205 8.52 -1.84 7.03
N PRO A 206 9.71 -1.32 7.39
CA PRO A 206 10.69 -0.87 6.40
C PRO A 206 11.47 -2.04 5.77
N PHE A 207 10.79 -3.15 5.52
CA PHE A 207 11.33 -4.26 4.76
C PHE A 207 10.31 -4.78 3.74
N GLY A 208 10.81 -5.13 2.57
CA GLY A 208 10.03 -5.63 1.45
C GLY A 208 10.90 -6.51 0.54
N GLY A 209 10.50 -6.62 -0.72
CA GLY A 209 11.18 -7.45 -1.71
C GLY A 209 12.69 -7.19 -1.84
N ILE A 210 13.11 -5.92 -1.75
CA ILE A 210 14.52 -5.53 -1.90
C ILE A 210 15.37 -6.07 -0.75
N VAL A 211 14.89 -6.01 0.48
CA VAL A 211 15.61 -6.57 1.66
C VAL A 211 15.75 -8.07 1.51
N MET A 212 14.67 -8.76 1.16
CA MET A 212 14.70 -10.21 0.92
C MET A 212 15.69 -10.59 -0.20
N THR A 213 15.71 -9.81 -1.29
CA THR A 213 16.66 -10.04 -2.39
C THR A 213 18.12 -9.88 -1.95
N LYS A 214 18.43 -8.87 -1.13
CA LYS A 214 19.76 -8.69 -0.55
C LYS A 214 20.18 -9.85 0.32
N LEU A 215 19.30 -10.32 1.21
CA LEU A 215 19.58 -11.50 2.05
C LEU A 215 19.91 -12.73 1.20
N VAL A 216 19.19 -12.93 0.11
CA VAL A 216 19.48 -14.04 -0.84
C VAL A 216 20.80 -13.81 -1.56
N ALA A 217 21.09 -12.60 -2.03
CA ALA A 217 22.35 -12.25 -2.68
C ALA A 217 23.55 -12.56 -1.77
N ASP A 218 23.48 -12.14 -0.51
CA ASP A 218 24.53 -12.36 0.49
C ASP A 218 24.68 -13.85 0.83
N ALA A 219 23.58 -14.56 1.08
CA ALA A 219 23.63 -15.95 1.50
C ALA A 219 24.12 -16.91 0.40
N PHE A 220 23.86 -16.59 -0.87
CA PHE A 220 24.25 -17.41 -2.02
C PHE A 220 25.41 -16.82 -2.83
N SER A 221 25.96 -15.66 -2.42
CA SER A 221 27.02 -14.94 -3.15
C SER A 221 26.65 -14.66 -4.60
N LEU A 222 25.39 -14.19 -4.83
CA LEU A 222 24.84 -13.95 -6.15
C LEU A 222 24.76 -12.46 -6.47
N PRO A 223 24.92 -12.07 -7.75
CA PRO A 223 24.50 -10.75 -8.20
C PRO A 223 23.00 -10.50 -7.89
N VAL A 224 22.65 -9.25 -7.55
CA VAL A 224 21.27 -8.88 -7.12
C VAL A 224 20.19 -9.35 -8.09
N GLY A 225 20.41 -9.23 -9.42
CA GLY A 225 19.44 -9.69 -10.43
C GLY A 225 19.23 -11.21 -10.41
N GLN A 226 20.28 -12.00 -10.17
CA GLN A 226 20.16 -13.45 -10.03
C GLN A 226 19.47 -13.79 -8.69
N ALA A 227 19.83 -13.11 -7.63
CA ALA A 227 19.20 -13.30 -6.32
C ALA A 227 17.69 -13.01 -6.36
N GLU A 228 17.27 -11.97 -7.10
CA GLU A 228 15.84 -11.66 -7.32
C GLU A 228 15.13 -12.80 -8.06
N SER A 229 15.76 -13.35 -9.11
CA SER A 229 15.22 -14.50 -9.85
C SER A 229 15.11 -15.73 -8.95
N TYR A 230 16.13 -16.01 -8.15
CA TYR A 230 16.15 -17.13 -7.19
C TYR A 230 15.04 -16.95 -6.14
N LYS A 231 14.94 -15.76 -5.54
CA LYS A 231 13.89 -15.45 -4.57
C LYS A 231 12.48 -15.69 -5.15
N ARG A 232 12.23 -15.24 -6.37
CA ARG A 232 10.92 -15.44 -7.04
C ARG A 232 10.63 -16.91 -7.32
N THR A 233 11.63 -17.65 -7.75
CA THR A 233 11.46 -19.05 -8.13
C THR A 233 11.27 -19.95 -6.91
N TYR A 234 12.14 -19.82 -5.92
CA TYR A 234 12.21 -20.74 -4.79
C TYR A 234 11.46 -20.25 -3.54
N GLY A 235 11.51 -18.95 -3.25
CA GLY A 235 10.77 -18.33 -2.14
C GLY A 235 10.88 -19.05 -0.82
N MET A 236 9.73 -19.36 -0.24
CA MET A 236 9.55 -20.07 1.04
C MET A 236 9.28 -21.59 0.84
N ALA A 237 9.57 -22.16 -0.33
CA ALA A 237 9.40 -23.60 -0.56
C ALA A 237 10.44 -24.40 0.24
N LYS A 238 9.96 -25.24 1.18
CA LYS A 238 10.82 -26.00 2.12
C LYS A 238 11.60 -27.12 1.44
N ASP A 239 11.10 -27.65 0.34
CA ASP A 239 11.61 -28.81 -0.40
C ASP A 239 12.61 -28.45 -1.50
N GLN A 240 12.83 -27.16 -1.73
CA GLN A 240 13.69 -26.68 -2.80
C GLN A 240 15.06 -26.22 -2.28
N LEU A 241 16.11 -26.40 -3.07
CA LEU A 241 17.48 -26.04 -2.71
C LEU A 241 17.90 -26.55 -1.31
N GLU A 242 17.48 -27.77 -0.95
CA GLU A 242 17.72 -28.35 0.38
C GLU A 242 17.25 -27.47 1.55
N GLY A 243 16.20 -26.65 1.35
CA GLY A 243 15.68 -25.73 2.33
C GLY A 243 16.54 -24.48 2.60
N LYS A 244 17.63 -24.28 1.87
CA LYS A 244 18.54 -23.12 2.10
C LYS A 244 17.84 -21.80 1.87
N MET A 245 17.06 -21.65 0.79
CA MET A 245 16.31 -20.44 0.50
C MET A 245 15.28 -20.15 1.60
N PHE A 246 14.53 -21.17 2.00
CA PHE A 246 13.60 -21.10 3.13
C PHE A 246 14.28 -20.60 4.40
N SER A 247 15.45 -21.17 4.76
CA SER A 247 16.20 -20.79 5.95
C SER A 247 16.66 -19.32 5.94
N VAL A 248 17.01 -18.79 4.76
CA VAL A 248 17.43 -17.40 4.57
C VAL A 248 16.24 -16.43 4.75
N LEU A 249 15.07 -16.77 4.21
CA LEU A 249 13.91 -15.88 4.23
C LEU A 249 13.04 -16.03 5.49
N LYS A 250 13.09 -17.19 6.14
CA LYS A 250 12.28 -17.51 7.32
C LYS A 250 12.31 -16.44 8.43
N PRO A 251 13.46 -15.90 8.85
CA PRO A 251 13.50 -14.91 9.92
C PRO A 251 12.71 -13.64 9.59
N VAL A 252 12.71 -13.19 8.33
CA VAL A 252 11.96 -12.01 7.89
C VAL A 252 10.46 -12.29 7.91
N ILE A 253 10.05 -13.47 7.44
CA ILE A 253 8.62 -13.85 7.41
C ILE A 253 8.11 -14.19 8.82
N ASP A 254 8.95 -14.73 9.71
CA ASP A 254 8.59 -14.89 11.13
C ASP A 254 8.34 -13.56 11.82
N ASN A 255 9.19 -12.56 11.55
CA ASN A 255 8.97 -11.20 12.05
C ASN A 255 7.62 -10.64 11.55
N LEU A 256 7.34 -10.76 10.25
CA LEU A 256 6.07 -10.35 9.66
C LEU A 256 4.88 -11.04 10.34
N SER A 257 4.94 -12.36 10.49
CA SER A 257 3.92 -13.15 11.16
C SER A 257 3.72 -12.70 12.64
N GLY A 258 4.82 -12.40 13.32
CA GLY A 258 4.79 -11.84 14.67
C GLY A 258 4.07 -10.49 14.76
N GLU A 259 4.31 -9.59 13.81
CA GLU A 259 3.62 -8.29 13.76
C GLU A 259 2.12 -8.45 13.46
N ILE A 260 1.75 -9.35 12.54
CA ILE A 260 0.34 -9.68 12.27
C ILE A 260 -0.37 -10.17 13.55
N LYS A 261 0.26 -11.10 14.29
CA LYS A 261 -0.28 -11.60 15.57
C LYS A 261 -0.43 -10.51 16.62
N LYS A 262 0.55 -9.62 16.76
CA LYS A 262 0.48 -8.48 17.69
C LYS A 262 -0.69 -7.55 17.36
N ILE A 263 -0.89 -7.21 16.09
CA ILE A 263 -2.01 -6.37 15.64
C ILE A 263 -3.34 -7.06 15.95
N ALA A 264 -3.47 -8.36 15.65
CA ALA A 264 -4.69 -9.12 15.89
C ALA A 264 -5.03 -9.20 17.39
N ILE A 265 -4.03 -9.44 18.24
CA ILE A 265 -4.18 -9.48 19.71
C ILE A 265 -4.55 -8.09 20.25
N ALA A 266 -3.88 -7.04 19.81
CA ALA A 266 -4.17 -5.67 20.23
C ALA A 266 -5.62 -5.29 19.90
N TYR A 267 -6.07 -5.61 18.68
CA TYR A 267 -7.45 -5.40 18.28
C TYR A 267 -8.46 -6.16 19.16
N GLN A 268 -8.23 -7.46 19.40
CA GLN A 268 -9.12 -8.29 20.21
C GLN A 268 -9.20 -7.82 21.67
N ASN A 269 -8.12 -7.26 22.22
CA ASN A 269 -8.12 -6.70 23.58
C ASN A 269 -9.02 -5.44 23.69
N GLU A 270 -9.08 -4.62 22.63
CA GLU A 270 -9.97 -3.45 22.56
C GLU A 270 -11.41 -3.84 22.20
N HIS A 271 -11.61 -4.93 21.44
CA HIS A 271 -12.90 -5.37 20.87
C HIS A 271 -13.16 -6.83 21.21
N LYS A 272 -13.57 -7.10 22.47
CA LYS A 272 -13.64 -8.45 23.06
C LYS A 272 -14.55 -9.43 22.30
N GLU A 273 -15.55 -8.93 21.58
CA GLU A 273 -16.52 -9.74 20.84
C GLU A 273 -16.16 -9.91 19.35
N SER A 274 -15.04 -9.34 18.92
CA SER A 274 -14.59 -9.36 17.52
C SER A 274 -13.12 -9.75 17.43
N SER A 275 -12.75 -10.46 16.37
CA SER A 275 -11.39 -10.90 16.12
C SER A 275 -11.02 -10.71 14.65
N VAL A 276 -9.72 -10.55 14.40
CA VAL A 276 -9.19 -10.56 13.04
C VAL A 276 -9.23 -11.98 12.50
N ASN A 277 -9.97 -12.20 11.43
CA ASN A 277 -10.19 -13.54 10.87
C ASN A 277 -9.44 -13.75 9.55
N ARG A 278 -8.93 -12.68 8.92
CA ARG A 278 -8.35 -12.78 7.59
C ARG A 278 -7.17 -11.84 7.41
N VAL A 279 -6.15 -12.32 6.67
CA VAL A 279 -5.10 -11.52 6.05
C VAL A 279 -5.30 -11.55 4.54
N ILE A 280 -5.42 -10.37 3.93
CA ILE A 280 -5.54 -10.18 2.49
C ILE A 280 -4.18 -9.73 1.97
N LEU A 281 -3.48 -10.64 1.29
CA LEU A 281 -2.14 -10.44 0.80
C LEU A 281 -2.16 -9.77 -0.58
N THR A 282 -1.44 -8.67 -0.73
CA THR A 282 -1.35 -7.88 -1.97
C THR A 282 0.07 -7.37 -2.22
N GLY A 283 0.27 -6.63 -3.31
CA GLY A 283 1.60 -6.20 -3.74
C GLY A 283 2.41 -7.29 -4.42
N GLY A 284 3.64 -6.96 -4.79
CA GLY A 284 4.55 -7.89 -5.48
C GLY A 284 4.97 -9.10 -4.63
N GLY A 285 5.02 -8.93 -3.31
CA GLY A 285 5.34 -10.01 -2.37
C GLY A 285 4.28 -11.10 -2.27
N ALA A 286 3.05 -10.84 -2.69
CA ALA A 286 1.98 -11.85 -2.74
C ALA A 286 2.33 -13.06 -3.62
N TYR A 287 3.27 -12.90 -4.54
CA TYR A 287 3.74 -13.99 -5.42
C TYR A 287 4.96 -14.74 -4.89
N LEU A 288 5.42 -14.46 -3.68
CA LEU A 288 6.54 -15.19 -3.11
C LEU A 288 6.13 -16.65 -2.91
N ASN A 289 6.79 -17.55 -3.66
CA ASN A 289 6.48 -18.96 -3.64
C ASN A 289 6.53 -19.53 -2.21
N GLY A 290 5.53 -20.33 -1.81
CA GLY A 290 5.44 -20.93 -0.48
C GLY A 290 5.05 -19.97 0.67
N LEU A 291 4.84 -18.66 0.41
CA LEU A 291 4.50 -17.69 1.46
C LEU A 291 3.14 -17.98 2.10
N ILE A 292 2.11 -18.21 1.30
CA ILE A 292 0.74 -18.43 1.81
C ILE A 292 0.67 -19.68 2.70
N PRO A 293 1.12 -20.86 2.27
CA PRO A 293 1.16 -22.04 3.15
C PRO A 293 1.90 -21.77 4.46
N TYR A 294 3.02 -21.05 4.39
CA TYR A 294 3.81 -20.74 5.57
C TYR A 294 3.08 -19.79 6.53
N LEU A 295 2.48 -18.70 6.03
CA LEU A 295 1.69 -17.79 6.85
C LEU A 295 0.44 -18.48 7.42
N THR A 296 -0.24 -19.31 6.64
CA THR A 296 -1.41 -20.08 7.11
C THR A 296 -1.03 -21.01 8.26
N GLU A 297 0.08 -21.73 8.15
CA GLU A 297 0.61 -22.57 9.23
C GLU A 297 0.98 -21.72 10.46
N SER A 298 1.65 -20.58 10.25
CA SER A 298 2.11 -19.71 11.32
C SER A 298 0.99 -18.96 12.02
N LEU A 299 -0.03 -18.49 11.30
CA LEU A 299 -1.13 -17.67 11.85
C LEU A 299 -2.32 -18.49 12.37
N GLU A 300 -2.30 -19.81 12.18
CA GLU A 300 -3.25 -20.80 12.73
C GLU A 300 -4.74 -20.49 12.45
N ARG A 301 -5.33 -19.54 13.20
CA ARG A 301 -6.76 -19.21 13.17
C ARG A 301 -7.12 -18.07 12.21
N ILE A 302 -6.14 -17.47 11.56
CA ILE A 302 -6.34 -16.35 10.63
C ILE A 302 -6.19 -16.87 9.21
N GLU A 303 -7.26 -16.78 8.44
CA GLU A 303 -7.24 -17.13 7.02
C GLU A 303 -6.27 -16.24 6.24
N VAL A 304 -5.42 -16.81 5.39
CA VAL A 304 -4.52 -16.05 4.51
C VAL A 304 -4.94 -16.24 3.07
N VAL A 305 -5.33 -15.14 2.41
CA VAL A 305 -5.81 -15.16 1.02
C VAL A 305 -5.06 -14.16 0.16
N ILE A 306 -4.94 -14.45 -1.14
CA ILE A 306 -4.50 -13.45 -2.11
C ILE A 306 -5.65 -12.48 -2.37
N GLY A 307 -5.37 -11.19 -2.24
CA GLY A 307 -6.30 -10.13 -2.63
C GLY A 307 -6.36 -10.00 -4.15
N ASP A 308 -7.51 -10.26 -4.74
CA ASP A 308 -7.74 -10.04 -6.17
C ASP A 308 -8.64 -8.81 -6.38
N PRO A 309 -8.05 -7.63 -6.70
CA PRO A 309 -8.81 -6.42 -6.97
C PRO A 309 -9.61 -6.50 -8.26
N PHE A 310 -9.34 -7.49 -9.12
CA PHE A 310 -10.02 -7.69 -10.40
C PHE A 310 -11.21 -8.64 -10.31
N SER A 311 -11.50 -9.18 -9.13
CA SER A 311 -12.65 -10.06 -8.92
C SER A 311 -13.95 -9.40 -9.36
N GLY A 312 -14.69 -10.05 -10.27
CA GLY A 312 -15.95 -9.52 -10.83
C GLY A 312 -15.78 -8.40 -11.85
N LEU A 313 -14.55 -8.06 -12.26
CA LEU A 313 -14.25 -7.05 -13.27
C LEU A 313 -13.94 -7.67 -14.64
N ASN A 314 -14.25 -6.91 -15.68
CA ASN A 314 -13.82 -7.25 -17.05
C ASN A 314 -12.44 -6.67 -17.31
N VAL A 315 -11.42 -7.52 -17.23
CA VAL A 315 -10.00 -7.20 -17.46
C VAL A 315 -9.41 -8.15 -18.51
N ASP A 316 -8.43 -7.65 -19.28
CA ASP A 316 -7.69 -8.46 -20.25
C ASP A 316 -7.04 -9.66 -19.54
N GLN A 317 -7.22 -10.87 -20.13
CA GLN A 317 -6.79 -12.15 -19.56
C GLN A 317 -5.30 -12.16 -19.15
N LYS A 318 -4.44 -11.47 -19.89
CA LYS A 318 -2.99 -11.38 -19.60
C LYS A 318 -2.66 -10.68 -18.28
N TYR A 319 -3.57 -9.84 -17.76
CA TYR A 319 -3.39 -9.13 -16.49
C TYR A 319 -4.14 -9.76 -15.33
N LYS A 320 -5.03 -10.71 -15.60
CA LYS A 320 -5.92 -11.29 -14.59
C LYS A 320 -5.17 -11.91 -13.41
N SER A 321 -4.07 -12.61 -13.70
CA SER A 321 -3.21 -13.19 -12.67
C SER A 321 -2.30 -12.20 -11.96
N LEU A 322 -2.25 -10.94 -12.43
CA LEU A 322 -1.40 -9.89 -11.87
C LEU A 322 -2.17 -8.93 -10.95
N GLY A 323 -3.43 -9.24 -10.61
CA GLY A 323 -4.28 -8.40 -9.78
C GLY A 323 -3.58 -7.78 -8.57
N PRO A 324 -2.90 -8.55 -7.72
CA PRO A 324 -2.26 -8.03 -6.50
C PRO A 324 -1.30 -6.85 -6.73
N ILE A 325 -0.51 -6.83 -7.81
CA ILE A 325 0.39 -5.69 -8.06
C ILE A 325 -0.34 -4.43 -8.50
N PHE A 326 -1.58 -4.55 -8.95
CA PHE A 326 -2.38 -3.44 -9.43
C PHE A 326 -3.35 -2.87 -8.38
N THR A 327 -3.39 -3.40 -7.17
CA THR A 327 -4.39 -3.05 -6.16
C THR A 327 -4.41 -1.55 -5.88
N VAL A 328 -3.24 -0.93 -5.66
CA VAL A 328 -3.15 0.52 -5.41
C VAL A 328 -3.62 1.31 -6.63
N SER A 329 -3.07 1.07 -7.81
CA SER A 329 -3.46 1.79 -9.04
C SER A 329 -4.93 1.61 -9.41
N TYR A 330 -5.52 0.43 -9.13
CA TYR A 330 -6.95 0.21 -9.28
C TYR A 330 -7.76 1.05 -8.28
N GLY A 331 -7.41 1.02 -7.01
CA GLY A 331 -8.08 1.82 -5.99
C GLY A 331 -8.00 3.33 -6.25
N LEU A 332 -6.90 3.81 -6.85
CA LEU A 332 -6.75 5.21 -7.29
C LEU A 332 -7.64 5.55 -8.49
N SER A 333 -8.00 4.57 -9.33
CA SER A 333 -8.85 4.75 -10.50
C SER A 333 -10.34 4.74 -10.19
N ILE A 334 -10.73 4.40 -8.96
CA ILE A 334 -12.13 4.37 -8.51
C ILE A 334 -12.50 5.75 -7.95
N ASP A 335 -13.68 6.26 -8.31
CA ASP A 335 -14.25 7.46 -7.70
C ASP A 335 -14.57 7.26 -6.22
N ILE A 336 -14.43 8.34 -5.44
CA ILE A 336 -14.85 8.41 -4.03
C ILE A 336 -16.30 8.80 -3.95
#